data_7f037123ba7a5693bed97168f9270c2f
#
_entry.id   7f037123ba7a5693bed97168f9270c2f
#
_cell.length_a   1.000
_cell.length_b   1.000
_cell.length_c   1.000
_cell.angle_alpha   90.00
_cell.angle_beta   90.00
_cell.angle_gamma   90.00
#
_symmetry.space_group_name_H-M   'P 1'
#
loop_
_entity.id
_entity.type
_entity.pdbx_description
1 polymer ?
#
loop_
_entity_poly.entity_id
_entity_poly.type
_entity_poly.pdbx_seq_one_letter_code
_entity_poly.pdbx_strand_id
1 'polypeptide(L)'
;KETFLDHVTVIGNDKTNDHVIFRELRTRPGQRYSKADIIRSIRELGQLGFFDAEQIKPDIQNPDPNAGTVDIAYNLVEAGSSQIELQGGYGGGGFIGTLGLSFSNFSMKNLFKGEAYKPVPMGDGQTFALRLQASRTYRVYSLNFSEPWLGGKKPVRFNMSLSRTQQFYYNPYVSSKPDKSKQFSITGITAGLAKRVQWPDDYFTISHSIGYQLYNFQDYNLGLFNFGNGKSNSIAYTLGISRNAMDGGRIYPRSGSNFELTAKFTPPFSLFNNIDYKQLNEDQETAVEELDSDEIERIDQERFRWLEFYKVNFKGDWYTTLVDKLVLRTNAEFGFLGSYNEDVGKVPFERFYVGGDGMGTYTLDGRDVIALRGYENQSLTPYSTDPLSGGQVQDGGVVYNKYSLELRYPLTLKPSASIYGQVFLEAGNAFNNFQDFNPFELKRSAGVGLRIFMPAFGLLGIDFGYGFDQDYNPNSSGPSGWQTHFIIGQQF
;
A
#
# COMPACT_ATOMS: atom_id res chain seq x y z
N LYS A 1 -34.06 34.85 14.43
CA LYS A 1 -33.27 35.57 13.39
C LYS A 1 -32.17 34.66 12.87
N GLU A 2 -31.91 34.67 11.59
CA GLU A 2 -30.75 34.00 11.00
C GLU A 2 -29.50 34.82 11.33
N THR A 3 -28.41 34.15 11.71
CA THR A 3 -27.13 34.79 12.06
C THR A 3 -26.11 34.43 10.97
N PHE A 4 -25.35 35.41 10.51
CA PHE A 4 -24.34 35.27 9.48
C PHE A 4 -22.94 35.54 10.06
N LEU A 5 -21.93 34.95 9.43
CA LEU A 5 -20.53 35.18 9.76
C LEU A 5 -20.06 36.48 9.09
N ASP A 6 -19.54 37.41 9.87
CA ASP A 6 -18.93 38.63 9.34
C ASP A 6 -17.44 38.42 9.08
N HIS A 7 -16.68 38.08 10.12
CA HIS A 7 -15.25 37.81 10.01
C HIS A 7 -14.90 36.39 10.49
N VAL A 8 -13.93 35.80 9.84
CA VAL A 8 -13.29 34.53 10.25
C VAL A 8 -11.79 34.78 10.36
N THR A 9 -11.26 34.64 11.57
CA THR A 9 -9.84 34.87 11.87
C THR A 9 -9.17 33.61 12.42
N VAL A 10 -7.85 33.55 12.32
CA VAL A 10 -7.02 32.46 12.81
C VAL A 10 -5.88 33.04 13.65
N ILE A 11 -5.60 32.40 14.79
CA ILE A 11 -4.61 32.89 15.76
C ILE A 11 -3.77 31.66 16.20
N GLY A 12 -2.46 31.82 16.34
CA GLY A 12 -1.53 30.79 16.87
C GLY A 12 -0.88 29.91 15.82
N ASN A 13 -0.84 30.35 14.55
CA ASN A 13 -0.19 29.67 13.43
C ASN A 13 1.17 30.29 13.07
N ASP A 14 2.10 30.25 14.01
CA ASP A 14 3.43 30.91 13.86
C ASP A 14 4.33 30.34 12.76
N LYS A 15 4.11 29.07 12.38
CA LYS A 15 4.88 28.34 11.33
C LYS A 15 4.08 28.09 10.08
N THR A 16 2.75 28.00 10.21
CA THR A 16 1.84 27.63 9.13
C THR A 16 1.25 28.88 8.49
N ASN A 17 1.30 28.96 7.17
CA ASN A 17 0.72 30.08 6.44
C ASN A 17 -0.80 30.07 6.52
N ASP A 18 -1.42 31.24 6.61
CA ASP A 18 -2.87 31.42 6.72
C ASP A 18 -3.67 30.69 5.63
N HIS A 19 -3.18 30.74 4.38
CA HIS A 19 -3.86 30.10 3.26
C HIS A 19 -4.03 28.58 3.45
N VAL A 20 -3.12 27.92 4.20
CA VAL A 20 -3.21 26.50 4.50
C VAL A 20 -4.38 26.19 5.42
N ILE A 21 -4.67 27.11 6.33
CA ILE A 21 -5.74 26.97 7.31
C ILE A 21 -7.07 27.34 6.67
N PHE A 22 -7.14 28.52 6.02
CA PHE A 22 -8.38 29.01 5.42
C PHE A 22 -8.95 28.08 4.33
N ARG A 23 -8.11 27.35 3.63
CA ARG A 23 -8.57 26.38 2.61
C ARG A 23 -9.30 25.16 3.22
N GLU A 24 -9.01 24.82 4.46
CA GLU A 24 -9.65 23.70 5.19
C GLU A 24 -10.90 24.13 5.95
N LEU A 25 -11.10 25.42 6.21
CA LEU A 25 -12.28 25.93 6.91
C LEU A 25 -13.53 25.77 6.05
N ARG A 26 -14.62 25.32 6.69
CA ARG A 26 -15.97 25.27 6.11
C ARG A 26 -16.76 26.55 6.43
N THR A 27 -16.31 27.32 7.37
CA THR A 27 -16.88 28.63 7.75
C THR A 27 -16.21 29.72 6.95
N ARG A 28 -17.01 30.55 6.26
CA ARG A 28 -16.51 31.68 5.48
C ARG A 28 -17.32 32.93 5.74
N PRO A 29 -16.71 34.13 5.65
CA PRO A 29 -17.45 35.37 5.73
C PRO A 29 -18.67 35.41 4.80
N GLY A 30 -19.78 35.92 5.25
CA GLY A 30 -21.06 36.01 4.54
C GLY A 30 -21.88 34.71 4.55
N GLN A 31 -21.39 33.61 5.10
CA GLN A 31 -22.18 32.38 5.26
C GLN A 31 -23.04 32.41 6.50
N ARG A 32 -24.14 31.64 6.48
CA ARG A 32 -24.97 31.43 7.67
C ARG A 32 -24.17 30.71 8.74
N TYR A 33 -24.30 31.15 9.98
CA TYR A 33 -23.72 30.46 11.13
C TYR A 33 -24.22 29.04 11.24
N SER A 34 -23.29 28.08 11.28
CA SER A 34 -23.57 26.67 11.36
C SER A 34 -22.61 26.01 12.35
N LYS A 35 -23.16 25.47 13.44
CA LYS A 35 -22.39 24.72 14.43
C LYS A 35 -21.78 23.45 13.79
N ALA A 36 -22.46 22.84 12.81
CA ALA A 36 -21.98 21.66 12.11
C ALA A 36 -20.72 21.98 11.29
N ASP A 37 -20.69 23.15 10.61
CA ASP A 37 -19.54 23.57 9.82
C ASP A 37 -18.34 23.96 10.70
N ILE A 38 -18.60 24.54 11.88
CA ILE A 38 -17.54 24.80 12.87
C ILE A 38 -16.92 23.50 13.36
N ILE A 39 -17.72 22.50 13.75
CA ILE A 39 -17.24 21.20 14.21
C ILE A 39 -16.46 20.50 13.09
N ARG A 40 -16.96 20.59 11.85
CA ARG A 40 -16.28 20.03 10.69
C ARG A 40 -14.94 20.72 10.42
N SER A 41 -14.87 22.04 10.50
CA SER A 41 -13.63 22.81 10.37
C SER A 41 -12.58 22.41 11.42
N ILE A 42 -12.99 22.26 12.68
CA ILE A 42 -12.11 21.78 13.77
C ILE A 42 -11.57 20.39 13.45
N ARG A 43 -12.42 19.49 12.98
CA ARG A 43 -12.01 18.13 12.60
C ARG A 43 -11.03 18.14 11.43
N GLU A 44 -11.30 18.92 10.38
CA GLU A 44 -10.43 19.01 9.21
C GLU A 44 -9.07 19.62 9.57
N LEU A 45 -9.03 20.67 10.41
CA LEU A 45 -7.78 21.23 10.93
C LEU A 45 -7.00 20.25 11.81
N GLY A 46 -7.68 19.49 12.68
CA GLY A 46 -7.04 18.48 13.51
C GLY A 46 -6.47 17.30 12.70
N GLN A 47 -7.04 17.00 11.55
CA GLN A 47 -6.55 15.94 10.65
C GLN A 47 -5.28 16.32 9.85
N LEU A 48 -4.91 17.61 9.81
CA LEU A 48 -3.69 18.06 9.15
C LEU A 48 -2.42 17.52 9.81
N GLY A 49 -2.48 17.17 11.12
CA GLY A 49 -1.38 16.54 11.85
C GLY A 49 -0.27 17.48 12.31
N PHE A 50 -0.42 18.78 12.13
CA PHE A 50 0.50 19.80 12.64
C PHE A 50 -0.16 20.85 13.55
N PHE A 51 -1.41 20.59 13.95
CA PHE A 51 -2.09 21.27 15.03
C PHE A 51 -2.51 20.26 16.12
N ASP A 52 -2.49 20.69 17.38
CA ASP A 52 -3.02 19.91 18.48
C ASP A 52 -4.56 19.92 18.42
N ALA A 53 -5.15 18.80 17.99
CA ALA A 53 -6.58 18.68 17.75
C ALA A 53 -7.45 18.93 19.01
N GLU A 54 -6.91 18.68 20.22
CA GLU A 54 -7.61 18.91 21.48
C GLU A 54 -7.62 20.38 21.89
N GLN A 55 -6.70 21.16 21.34
CA GLN A 55 -6.52 22.57 21.65
C GLN A 55 -7.09 23.52 20.58
N ILE A 56 -7.70 23.02 19.53
CA ILE A 56 -8.39 23.83 18.53
C ILE A 56 -9.70 24.35 19.15
N LYS A 57 -9.76 25.65 19.45
CA LYS A 57 -10.92 26.28 20.10
C LYS A 57 -11.50 27.37 19.22
N PRO A 58 -12.76 27.23 18.77
CA PRO A 58 -13.47 28.30 18.12
C PRO A 58 -13.93 29.30 19.22
N ASP A 59 -13.65 30.57 19.03
CA ASP A 59 -14.11 31.66 19.87
C ASP A 59 -15.09 32.50 19.06
N ILE A 60 -16.30 32.68 19.63
CA ILE A 60 -17.37 33.44 19.00
C ILE A 60 -17.30 34.85 19.55
N GLN A 61 -17.03 35.81 18.69
CA GLN A 61 -16.78 37.20 19.07
C GLN A 61 -17.79 38.16 18.42
N ASN A 62 -17.92 39.36 18.98
CA ASN A 62 -18.63 40.50 18.41
C ASN A 62 -20.07 40.17 17.93
N PRO A 63 -20.93 39.51 18.72
CA PRO A 63 -22.31 39.29 18.30
C PRO A 63 -23.05 40.60 18.13
N ASP A 64 -23.50 40.93 16.92
CA ASP A 64 -24.36 42.09 16.65
C ASP A 64 -25.81 41.63 16.39
N PRO A 65 -26.71 41.78 17.38
CA PRO A 65 -28.12 41.42 17.25
C PRO A 65 -28.88 42.27 16.21
N ASN A 66 -28.39 43.49 15.93
CA ASN A 66 -29.03 44.41 15.00
C ASN A 66 -28.70 44.01 13.54
N ALA A 67 -27.44 43.82 13.24
CA ALA A 67 -26.98 43.35 11.97
C ALA A 67 -27.28 41.84 11.74
N GLY A 68 -27.39 41.06 12.81
CA GLY A 68 -27.54 39.62 12.74
C GLY A 68 -26.23 38.92 12.34
N THR A 69 -25.09 39.48 12.77
CA THR A 69 -23.77 38.98 12.44
C THR A 69 -22.96 38.55 13.66
N VAL A 70 -21.93 37.73 13.44
CA VAL A 70 -21.03 37.25 14.47
C VAL A 70 -19.65 36.92 13.82
N ASP A 71 -18.59 37.17 14.57
CA ASP A 71 -17.22 36.80 14.18
C ASP A 71 -16.82 35.47 14.80
N ILE A 72 -15.96 34.72 14.10
CA ILE A 72 -15.35 33.51 14.63
C ILE A 72 -13.83 33.62 14.56
N ALA A 73 -13.14 33.41 15.69
CA ALA A 73 -11.71 33.26 15.77
C ALA A 73 -11.36 31.81 16.09
N TYR A 74 -10.55 31.16 15.24
CA TYR A 74 -10.00 29.84 15.53
C TYR A 74 -8.65 30.00 16.22
N ASN A 75 -8.62 29.68 17.52
CA ASN A 75 -7.38 29.62 18.28
C ASN A 75 -6.73 28.25 18.05
N LEU A 76 -5.53 28.23 17.49
CA LEU A 76 -4.77 27.03 17.14
C LEU A 76 -3.53 26.96 18.02
N VAL A 77 -3.09 25.74 18.26
CA VAL A 77 -1.79 25.44 18.87
C VAL A 77 -1.04 24.52 17.93
N GLU A 78 0.11 24.98 17.43
CA GLU A 78 0.92 24.16 16.54
C GLU A 78 1.61 23.03 17.30
N ALA A 79 1.44 21.81 16.81
CA ALA A 79 2.11 20.60 17.29
C ALA A 79 3.38 20.34 16.48
N GLY A 80 4.20 19.38 16.93
CA GLY A 80 5.37 18.94 16.18
C GLY A 80 4.95 18.25 14.88
N SER A 81 5.33 18.84 13.74
CA SER A 81 5.00 18.33 12.41
C SER A 81 6.10 17.44 11.82
N SER A 82 7.19 17.24 12.54
CA SER A 82 8.31 16.39 12.12
C SER A 82 8.31 15.12 12.95
N GLN A 83 8.39 13.98 12.28
CA GLN A 83 8.45 12.67 12.91
C GLN A 83 9.72 11.96 12.47
N ILE A 84 10.43 11.37 13.43
CA ILE A 84 11.57 10.50 13.21
C ILE A 84 11.12 9.09 13.62
N GLU A 85 11.17 8.18 12.66
CA GLU A 85 10.90 6.76 12.88
C GLU A 85 12.24 6.03 12.91
N LEU A 86 12.50 5.34 14.00
CA LEU A 86 13.64 4.45 14.11
C LEU A 86 13.14 3.07 14.55
N GLN A 87 13.23 2.11 13.66
CA GLN A 87 12.79 0.75 13.93
C GLN A 87 13.94 -0.22 13.71
N GLY A 88 14.00 -1.24 14.57
CA GLY A 88 14.90 -2.36 14.43
C GLY A 88 14.14 -3.67 14.67
N GLY A 89 14.44 -4.70 13.90
CA GLY A 89 13.81 -6.00 14.02
C GLY A 89 14.72 -7.10 13.48
N TYR A 90 14.30 -8.35 13.70
CA TYR A 90 14.95 -9.52 13.15
C TYR A 90 13.98 -10.28 12.25
N GLY A 91 14.36 -10.51 11.00
CA GLY A 91 13.54 -11.20 10.02
C GLY A 91 14.33 -11.48 8.74
N GLY A 92 13.83 -12.38 7.90
CA GLY A 92 14.48 -12.71 6.63
C GLY A 92 15.93 -13.19 6.77
N GLY A 93 16.28 -13.84 7.90
CA GLY A 93 17.63 -14.34 8.16
C GLY A 93 18.62 -13.29 8.66
N GLY A 94 18.18 -12.10 9.10
CA GLY A 94 19.07 -11.07 9.60
C GLY A 94 18.39 -9.91 10.33
N PHE A 95 19.20 -8.99 10.80
CA PHE A 95 18.72 -7.74 11.41
C PHE A 95 18.25 -6.78 10.33
N ILE A 96 17.12 -6.12 10.57
CA ILE A 96 16.52 -5.11 9.71
C ILE A 96 16.50 -3.80 10.48
N GLY A 97 17.02 -2.72 9.90
CA GLY A 97 16.94 -1.36 10.42
C GLY A 97 16.14 -0.47 9.48
N THR A 98 15.26 0.34 10.03
CA THR A 98 14.50 1.36 9.30
C THR A 98 14.73 2.73 9.95
N LEU A 99 15.06 3.72 9.15
CA LEU A 99 15.08 5.12 9.49
C LEU A 99 14.07 5.84 8.60
N GLY A 100 13.07 6.46 9.22
CA GLY A 100 12.09 7.31 8.55
C GLY A 100 12.18 8.75 9.06
N LEU A 101 12.11 9.70 8.14
CA LEU A 101 11.97 11.12 8.43
C LEU A 101 10.73 11.63 7.71
N SER A 102 9.78 12.20 8.42
CA SER A 102 8.56 12.74 7.85
C SER A 102 8.29 14.15 8.36
N PHE A 103 7.92 15.04 7.45
CA PHE A 103 7.66 16.44 7.70
C PHE A 103 6.28 16.79 7.11
N SER A 104 5.27 17.04 7.97
CA SER A 104 3.87 17.21 7.57
C SER A 104 3.49 18.63 7.15
N ASN A 105 4.30 19.62 7.45
CA ASN A 105 4.05 21.02 7.09
C ASN A 105 5.22 21.60 6.27
N PHE A 106 5.70 20.82 5.32
CA PHE A 106 6.82 21.21 4.47
C PHE A 106 6.42 22.32 3.49
N SER A 107 7.40 23.13 3.07
CA SER A 107 7.22 24.16 2.05
C SER A 107 8.32 24.07 0.98
N MET A 108 8.00 23.56 -0.18
CA MET A 108 8.89 23.52 -1.33
C MET A 108 9.31 24.94 -1.79
N LYS A 109 8.40 25.92 -1.69
CA LYS A 109 8.68 27.33 -2.06
C LYS A 109 9.73 27.98 -1.18
N ASN A 110 9.86 27.50 0.04
CA ASN A 110 10.79 28.06 1.03
C ASN A 110 12.12 27.28 1.10
N LEU A 111 12.34 26.31 0.20
CA LEU A 111 13.55 25.46 0.19
C LEU A 111 14.86 26.25 0.12
N PHE A 112 14.84 27.43 -0.52
CA PHE A 112 16.03 28.28 -0.66
C PHE A 112 16.01 29.51 0.29
N LYS A 113 15.07 29.57 1.25
CA LYS A 113 14.95 30.67 2.21
C LYS A 113 15.40 30.19 3.59
N GLY A 114 16.59 30.59 4.04
CA GLY A 114 17.15 30.14 5.32
C GLY A 114 16.29 30.48 6.55
N GLU A 115 15.59 31.61 6.52
CA GLU A 115 14.71 32.06 7.62
C GLU A 115 13.50 31.13 7.85
N ALA A 116 13.11 30.35 6.81
CA ALA A 116 11.96 29.43 6.88
C ALA A 116 12.32 28.07 7.50
N TYR A 117 13.58 27.81 7.84
CA TYR A 117 14.05 26.54 8.40
C TYR A 117 13.79 26.45 9.91
N LYS A 118 12.74 25.64 10.30
CA LYS A 118 12.29 25.43 11.70
C LYS A 118 11.91 23.97 12.04
N PRO A 119 12.71 22.91 11.90
CA PRO A 119 14.08 22.75 11.40
C PRO A 119 14.22 22.58 9.88
N VAL A 120 13.13 22.36 9.16
CA VAL A 120 13.05 22.28 7.69
C VAL A 120 12.22 23.44 7.17
N PRO A 121 12.25 23.77 5.86
CA PRO A 121 11.37 24.79 5.32
C PRO A 121 9.91 24.38 5.51
N MET A 122 9.15 25.18 6.25
CA MET A 122 7.79 24.86 6.68
C MET A 122 6.80 25.95 6.25
N GLY A 123 5.50 25.62 6.34
CA GLY A 123 4.40 26.57 6.28
C GLY A 123 3.36 26.33 5.19
N ASP A 124 3.59 25.50 4.19
CA ASP A 124 2.66 25.29 3.06
C ASP A 124 1.78 24.03 3.21
N GLY A 125 1.92 23.28 4.32
CA GLY A 125 1.11 22.09 4.58
C GLY A 125 1.42 20.92 3.64
N GLN A 126 2.56 20.94 2.96
CA GLN A 126 3.04 19.81 2.14
C GLN A 126 3.62 18.73 3.03
N THR A 127 3.66 17.50 2.54
CA THR A 127 4.33 16.40 3.23
C THR A 127 5.56 15.99 2.44
N PHE A 128 6.69 15.91 3.13
CA PHE A 128 7.93 15.35 2.60
C PHE A 128 8.39 14.22 3.52
N ALA A 129 8.62 13.05 2.96
CA ALA A 129 9.06 11.90 3.72
C ALA A 129 10.22 11.19 3.03
N LEU A 130 11.22 10.83 3.83
CA LEU A 130 12.37 10.01 3.43
C LEU A 130 12.36 8.76 4.29
N ARG A 131 12.47 7.58 3.67
CA ARG A 131 12.57 6.32 4.38
C ARG A 131 13.74 5.51 3.82
N LEU A 132 14.58 5.05 4.75
CA LEU A 132 15.70 4.18 4.49
C LEU A 132 15.48 2.89 5.27
N GLN A 133 15.47 1.76 4.59
CA GLN A 133 15.42 0.45 5.23
C GLN A 133 16.59 -0.38 4.74
N ALA A 134 17.29 -1.01 5.65
CA ALA A 134 18.45 -1.81 5.31
C ALA A 134 18.49 -3.09 6.13
N SER A 135 18.82 -4.17 5.45
CA SER A 135 19.19 -5.44 6.06
C SER A 135 20.51 -5.94 5.48
N ARG A 136 20.88 -7.12 5.89
CA ARG A 136 22.04 -7.82 5.36
C ARG A 136 21.92 -8.09 3.86
N THR A 137 20.72 -8.46 3.41
CA THR A 137 20.44 -8.95 2.05
C THR A 137 19.73 -7.95 1.16
N TYR A 138 19.21 -6.85 1.71
CA TYR A 138 18.50 -5.86 0.89
C TYR A 138 18.61 -4.43 1.43
N ARG A 139 18.29 -3.46 0.58
CA ARG A 139 18.18 -2.03 0.89
C ARG A 139 16.98 -1.45 0.17
N VAL A 140 16.23 -0.60 0.85
CA VAL A 140 15.13 0.17 0.28
C VAL A 140 15.33 1.64 0.60
N TYR A 141 15.23 2.47 -0.42
CA TYR A 141 15.27 3.92 -0.33
C TYR A 141 13.95 4.44 -0.90
N SER A 142 13.24 5.26 -0.18
CA SER A 142 12.07 5.93 -0.71
C SER A 142 12.02 7.39 -0.31
N LEU A 143 11.60 8.23 -1.24
CA LEU A 143 11.33 9.64 -1.06
C LEU A 143 9.91 9.88 -1.55
N ASN A 144 9.08 10.48 -0.70
CA ASN A 144 7.70 10.80 -1.02
C ASN A 144 7.45 12.28 -0.79
N PHE A 145 6.79 12.91 -1.74
CA PHE A 145 6.32 14.27 -1.65
C PHE A 145 4.81 14.33 -1.92
N SER A 146 4.08 15.10 -1.13
CA SER A 146 2.65 15.30 -1.32
C SER A 146 2.27 16.77 -1.14
N GLU A 147 1.55 17.31 -2.12
CA GLU A 147 0.89 18.62 -2.07
C GLU A 147 -0.63 18.39 -2.01
N PRO A 148 -1.30 18.65 -0.88
CA PRO A 148 -2.72 18.36 -0.74
C PRO A 148 -3.65 19.26 -1.55
N TRP A 149 -3.18 20.45 -1.95
CA TRP A 149 -3.95 21.43 -2.71
C TRP A 149 -3.18 21.96 -3.92
N LEU A 150 -2.99 21.13 -4.92
CA LEU A 150 -2.28 21.51 -6.13
C LEU A 150 -2.91 22.75 -6.77
N GLY A 151 -2.12 23.81 -6.91
CA GLY A 151 -2.60 25.12 -7.41
C GLY A 151 -3.40 25.93 -6.40
N GLY A 152 -3.58 25.48 -5.17
CA GLY A 152 -4.15 26.24 -4.03
C GLY A 152 -5.65 26.51 -4.07
N LYS A 153 -6.37 26.17 -5.16
CA LYS A 153 -7.79 26.53 -5.37
C LYS A 153 -8.77 25.39 -5.12
N LYS A 154 -8.33 24.14 -5.30
CA LYS A 154 -9.18 22.95 -5.19
C LYS A 154 -8.42 21.86 -4.43
N PRO A 155 -9.12 21.01 -3.64
CA PRO A 155 -8.50 19.91 -2.90
C PRO A 155 -8.13 18.75 -3.84
N VAL A 156 -7.20 19.01 -4.76
CA VAL A 156 -6.58 18.01 -5.62
C VAL A 156 -5.20 17.75 -5.06
N ARG A 157 -4.99 16.54 -4.53
CA ARG A 157 -3.70 16.13 -3.98
C ARG A 157 -2.79 15.68 -5.12
N PHE A 158 -1.59 16.23 -5.15
CA PHE A 158 -0.49 15.71 -5.98
C PHE A 158 0.43 14.88 -5.11
N ASN A 159 0.83 13.72 -5.59
CA ASN A 159 1.82 12.86 -4.94
C ASN A 159 2.93 12.53 -5.94
N MET A 160 4.16 12.51 -5.44
CA MET A 160 5.33 12.04 -6.18
C MET A 160 6.13 11.11 -5.29
N SER A 161 6.51 9.96 -5.83
CA SER A 161 7.32 8.97 -5.13
C SER A 161 8.52 8.57 -5.97
N LEU A 162 9.67 8.54 -5.33
CA LEU A 162 10.91 7.96 -5.88
C LEU A 162 11.29 6.79 -4.99
N SER A 163 11.60 5.65 -5.57
CA SER A 163 12.00 4.48 -4.81
C SER A 163 13.15 3.73 -5.50
N ARG A 164 14.01 3.14 -4.68
CA ARG A 164 15.02 2.20 -5.13
C ARG A 164 15.13 1.06 -4.15
N THR A 165 14.88 -0.14 -4.63
CA THR A 165 15.05 -1.39 -3.90
C THR A 165 16.23 -2.13 -4.50
N GLN A 166 17.10 -2.68 -3.65
CA GLN A 166 18.23 -3.51 -4.04
C GLN A 166 18.21 -4.77 -3.19
N GLN A 167 18.33 -5.92 -3.82
CA GLN A 167 18.44 -7.21 -3.17
C GLN A 167 19.74 -7.88 -3.62
N PHE A 168 20.51 -8.40 -2.65
CA PHE A 168 21.81 -9.02 -2.89
C PHE A 168 21.70 -10.53 -2.77
N TYR A 169 22.43 -11.25 -3.61
CA TYR A 169 22.48 -12.71 -3.52
C TYR A 169 23.08 -13.14 -2.18
N TYR A 170 22.40 -14.06 -1.52
CA TYR A 170 22.86 -14.63 -0.27
C TYR A 170 22.56 -16.11 -0.21
N ASN A 171 23.62 -16.90 -0.08
CA ASN A 171 23.53 -18.33 0.19
C ASN A 171 24.33 -18.63 1.49
N PRO A 172 23.66 -18.94 2.60
CA PRO A 172 24.32 -19.19 3.89
C PRO A 172 25.23 -20.41 3.89
N TYR A 173 25.02 -21.35 2.96
CA TYR A 173 25.85 -22.55 2.80
C TYR A 173 27.18 -22.28 2.07
N VAL A 174 27.24 -21.21 1.27
CA VAL A 174 28.42 -20.83 0.49
C VAL A 174 29.24 -19.75 1.16
N SER A 175 28.59 -18.75 1.75
CA SER A 175 29.26 -17.60 2.36
C SER A 175 28.49 -17.05 3.55
N SER A 176 29.23 -16.58 4.54
CA SER A 176 28.64 -15.84 5.66
C SER A 176 28.24 -14.41 5.30
N LYS A 177 28.59 -13.89 4.12
CA LYS A 177 28.27 -12.55 3.66
C LYS A 177 27.54 -12.59 2.32
N PRO A 178 26.55 -11.69 2.07
CA PRO A 178 25.93 -11.57 0.75
C PRO A 178 26.95 -11.15 -0.30
N ASP A 179 26.79 -11.67 -1.50
CA ASP A 179 27.55 -11.24 -2.68
C ASP A 179 26.84 -10.02 -3.30
N LYS A 180 27.46 -8.85 -3.16
CA LYS A 180 26.92 -7.59 -3.66
C LYS A 180 27.16 -7.37 -5.16
N SER A 181 28.00 -8.18 -5.80
CA SER A 181 28.16 -8.17 -7.26
C SER A 181 26.98 -8.81 -7.96
N LYS A 182 26.30 -9.75 -7.26
CA LYS A 182 25.08 -10.42 -7.69
C LYS A 182 23.88 -9.77 -7.05
N GLN A 183 23.14 -8.98 -7.83
CA GLN A 183 22.05 -8.20 -7.30
C GLN A 183 20.89 -8.03 -8.28
N PHE A 184 19.73 -7.84 -7.69
CA PHE A 184 18.53 -7.38 -8.35
C PHE A 184 18.15 -6.01 -7.82
N SER A 185 17.76 -5.10 -8.69
CA SER A 185 17.29 -3.78 -8.24
C SER A 185 16.08 -3.30 -9.04
N ILE A 186 15.17 -2.64 -8.32
CA ILE A 186 14.02 -1.92 -8.88
C ILE A 186 14.22 -0.45 -8.58
N THR A 187 14.21 0.39 -9.61
CA THR A 187 14.19 1.84 -9.45
C THR A 187 12.90 2.37 -10.03
N GLY A 188 12.12 3.10 -9.24
CA GLY A 188 10.80 3.59 -9.62
C GLY A 188 10.62 5.08 -9.40
N ILE A 189 9.85 5.71 -10.28
CA ILE A 189 9.28 7.04 -10.11
C ILE A 189 7.78 6.95 -10.40
N THR A 190 6.97 7.53 -9.52
CA THR A 190 5.53 7.61 -9.71
C THR A 190 5.06 9.02 -9.42
N ALA A 191 4.18 9.54 -10.26
CA ALA A 191 3.51 10.82 -10.05
C ALA A 191 2.01 10.62 -10.22
N GLY A 192 1.21 11.21 -9.33
CA GLY A 192 -0.22 11.02 -9.34
C GLY A 192 -1.01 12.19 -8.78
N LEU A 193 -2.28 12.21 -9.15
CA LEU A 193 -3.29 13.15 -8.68
C LEU A 193 -4.40 12.37 -7.99
N ALA A 194 -4.88 12.86 -6.86
CA ALA A 194 -6.02 12.28 -6.17
C ALA A 194 -7.03 13.38 -5.82
N LYS A 195 -8.31 13.10 -6.03
CA LYS A 195 -9.39 14.03 -5.75
C LYS A 195 -10.52 13.33 -5.02
N ARG A 196 -10.97 13.93 -3.93
CA ARG A 196 -12.21 13.54 -3.26
C ARG A 196 -13.40 13.94 -4.11
N VAL A 197 -14.35 13.04 -4.32
CA VAL A 197 -15.58 13.26 -5.05
C VAL A 197 -16.78 13.27 -4.10
N GLN A 198 -17.87 13.91 -4.51
CA GLN A 198 -19.05 14.08 -3.66
C GLN A 198 -20.16 13.08 -3.98
N TRP A 199 -20.01 12.34 -5.05
CA TRP A 199 -21.00 11.34 -5.49
C TRP A 199 -20.31 9.97 -5.62
N PRO A 200 -20.91 8.89 -5.13
CA PRO A 200 -22.23 8.74 -4.49
C PRO A 200 -22.28 9.27 -3.04
N ASP A 201 -21.16 9.40 -2.36
CA ASP A 201 -21.00 10.08 -1.08
C ASP A 201 -19.64 10.81 -1.03
N ASP A 202 -19.40 11.62 0.01
CA ASP A 202 -18.17 12.42 0.12
C ASP A 202 -16.98 11.68 0.74
N TYR A 203 -17.03 10.35 0.83
CA TYR A 203 -15.93 9.48 1.27
C TYR A 203 -15.12 8.90 0.11
N PHE A 204 -15.60 9.06 -1.14
CA PHE A 204 -14.91 8.54 -2.31
C PHE A 204 -13.74 9.43 -2.73
N THR A 205 -12.65 8.77 -3.10
CA THR A 205 -11.47 9.40 -3.71
C THR A 205 -11.16 8.70 -5.02
N ILE A 206 -10.97 9.49 -6.08
CA ILE A 206 -10.47 9.01 -7.36
C ILE A 206 -9.02 9.45 -7.49
N SER A 207 -8.15 8.53 -7.89
CA SER A 207 -6.73 8.78 -8.11
C SER A 207 -6.29 8.32 -9.49
N HIS A 208 -5.38 9.09 -10.06
CA HIS A 208 -4.72 8.81 -11.32
C HIS A 208 -3.22 8.89 -11.10
N SER A 209 -2.46 7.91 -11.52
CA SER A 209 -1.01 7.97 -11.44
C SER A 209 -0.34 7.37 -12.66
N ILE A 210 0.85 7.87 -12.97
CA ILE A 210 1.74 7.31 -13.97
C ILE A 210 3.02 6.95 -13.24
N GLY A 211 3.46 5.72 -13.42
CA GLY A 211 4.70 5.19 -12.86
C GLY A 211 5.63 4.66 -13.93
N TYR A 212 6.91 4.85 -13.72
CA TYR A 212 7.97 4.17 -14.45
C TYR A 212 8.78 3.34 -13.48
N GLN A 213 9.05 2.09 -13.83
CA GLN A 213 9.89 1.18 -13.06
C GLN A 213 10.93 0.54 -13.96
N LEU A 214 12.18 0.56 -13.51
CA LEU A 214 13.31 -0.14 -14.11
C LEU A 214 13.72 -1.29 -13.22
N TYR A 215 13.58 -2.49 -13.72
CA TYR A 215 14.10 -3.73 -13.14
C TYR A 215 15.48 -4.00 -13.73
N ASN A 216 16.48 -4.23 -12.89
CA ASN A 216 17.85 -4.47 -13.33
C ASN A 216 18.45 -5.68 -12.62
N PHE A 217 18.88 -6.65 -13.39
CA PHE A 217 19.48 -7.91 -12.95
C PHE A 217 20.98 -7.89 -13.24
N GLN A 218 21.77 -8.28 -12.26
CA GLN A 218 23.21 -8.43 -12.37
C GLN A 218 23.60 -9.78 -11.76
N ASP A 219 23.78 -10.77 -12.59
CA ASP A 219 24.12 -12.15 -12.21
C ASP A 219 23.23 -12.70 -11.06
N TYR A 220 21.92 -12.38 -11.14
CA TYR A 220 20.93 -12.70 -10.13
C TYR A 220 19.66 -13.26 -10.76
N ASN A 221 19.48 -14.57 -10.65
CA ASN A 221 18.27 -15.24 -11.12
C ASN A 221 17.27 -15.37 -9.96
N LEU A 222 16.08 -14.81 -10.12
CA LEU A 222 14.96 -14.90 -9.18
C LEU A 222 14.06 -16.12 -9.40
N GLY A 223 14.31 -16.89 -10.47
CA GLY A 223 13.40 -17.93 -10.90
C GLY A 223 12.08 -17.42 -11.51
N LEU A 224 11.95 -16.10 -11.71
CA LEU A 224 10.80 -15.49 -12.37
C LEU A 224 11.00 -15.32 -13.87
N PHE A 225 12.24 -15.15 -14.28
CA PHE A 225 12.70 -15.14 -15.67
C PHE A 225 13.82 -16.16 -15.83
N ASN A 226 14.02 -16.60 -17.05
CA ASN A 226 15.15 -17.47 -17.39
C ASN A 226 16.45 -16.67 -17.61
N PHE A 227 16.47 -15.36 -17.33
CA PHE A 227 17.68 -14.55 -17.42
C PHE A 227 18.14 -14.02 -16.06
N GLY A 228 19.43 -14.10 -15.82
CA GLY A 228 20.10 -13.56 -14.62
C GLY A 228 20.75 -12.19 -14.85
N ASN A 229 20.91 -11.76 -16.10
CA ASN A 229 21.46 -10.48 -16.51
C ASN A 229 20.52 -9.77 -17.46
N GLY A 230 20.27 -8.48 -17.24
CA GLY A 230 19.43 -7.71 -18.13
C GLY A 230 18.59 -6.65 -17.46
N LYS A 231 17.69 -6.05 -18.23
CA LYS A 231 16.82 -4.97 -17.78
C LYS A 231 15.41 -5.13 -18.34
N SER A 232 14.42 -4.90 -17.47
CA SER A 232 13.02 -4.78 -17.89
C SER A 232 12.47 -3.42 -17.49
N ASN A 233 11.64 -2.84 -18.34
CA ASN A 233 11.06 -1.53 -18.16
C ASN A 233 9.53 -1.66 -18.05
N SER A 234 8.92 -0.91 -17.15
CA SER A 234 7.48 -0.81 -17.01
C SER A 234 7.07 0.65 -16.95
N ILE A 235 6.19 1.06 -17.86
CA ILE A 235 5.45 2.31 -17.75
C ILE A 235 3.99 1.92 -17.53
N ALA A 236 3.40 2.39 -16.45
CA ALA A 236 2.02 2.04 -16.15
C ALA A 236 1.21 3.27 -15.74
N TYR A 237 -0.01 3.34 -16.24
CA TYR A 237 -1.05 4.21 -15.74
C TYR A 237 -1.91 3.43 -14.76
N THR A 238 -2.17 4.01 -13.57
CA THR A 238 -3.03 3.41 -12.56
C THR A 238 -4.20 4.33 -12.25
N LEU A 239 -5.41 3.80 -12.38
CA LEU A 239 -6.65 4.39 -11.92
C LEU A 239 -7.01 3.74 -10.58
N GLY A 240 -7.22 4.56 -9.54
CA GLY A 240 -7.67 4.10 -8.23
C GLY A 240 -9.00 4.74 -7.86
N ILE A 241 -9.89 3.94 -7.28
CA ILE A 241 -11.13 4.39 -6.65
C ILE A 241 -11.14 3.81 -5.24
N SER A 242 -11.14 4.68 -4.25
CA SER A 242 -11.17 4.25 -2.85
C SER A 242 -12.30 4.95 -2.09
N ARG A 243 -12.83 4.25 -1.09
CA ARG A 243 -13.80 4.79 -0.15
C ARG A 243 -13.39 4.42 1.27
N ASN A 244 -13.27 5.39 2.13
CA ASN A 244 -12.96 5.17 3.53
C ASN A 244 -13.98 5.89 4.42
N ALA A 245 -14.94 5.12 4.92
CA ALA A 245 -16.00 5.57 5.80
C ALA A 245 -16.05 4.70 7.08
N MET A 246 -14.87 4.38 7.62
CA MET A 246 -14.77 3.64 8.88
C MET A 246 -14.98 4.56 10.08
N ASP A 247 -15.69 4.06 11.10
CA ASP A 247 -15.89 4.70 12.39
C ASP A 247 -15.21 3.89 13.51
N GLY A 248 -14.77 4.56 14.58
CA GLY A 248 -14.08 3.95 15.71
C GLY A 248 -12.55 3.91 15.60
N GLY A 249 -11.98 4.67 14.64
CA GLY A 249 -10.53 4.81 14.45
C GLY A 249 -9.93 3.70 13.59
N ARG A 250 -8.65 3.85 13.24
CA ARG A 250 -7.96 2.91 12.32
C ARG A 250 -7.61 1.57 12.96
N ILE A 251 -7.35 1.55 14.27
CA ILE A 251 -6.86 0.35 14.97
C ILE A 251 -7.99 -0.63 15.23
N TYR A 252 -9.15 -0.12 15.67
CA TYR A 252 -10.32 -0.92 15.98
C TYR A 252 -11.58 -0.27 15.39
N PRO A 253 -11.78 -0.35 14.06
CA PRO A 253 -13.02 0.12 13.44
C PRO A 253 -14.21 -0.65 13.97
N ARG A 254 -15.31 0.08 14.29
CA ARG A 254 -16.54 -0.49 14.84
C ARG A 254 -17.63 -0.65 13.79
N SER A 255 -17.67 0.26 12.84
CA SER A 255 -18.67 0.27 11.79
C SER A 255 -18.13 0.92 10.51
N GLY A 256 -18.89 0.79 9.43
CA GLY A 256 -18.55 1.39 8.15
C GLY A 256 -17.77 0.48 7.23
N SER A 257 -17.17 1.06 6.22
CA SER A 257 -16.45 0.30 5.20
C SER A 257 -15.22 1.03 4.70
N ASN A 258 -14.24 0.25 4.27
CA ASN A 258 -13.09 0.71 3.52
C ASN A 258 -12.91 -0.21 2.32
N PHE A 259 -12.92 0.35 1.11
CA PHE A 259 -12.63 -0.43 -0.08
C PHE A 259 -11.79 0.36 -1.08
N GLU A 260 -11.06 -0.38 -1.87
CA GLU A 260 -10.17 0.12 -2.90
C GLU A 260 -10.30 -0.75 -4.15
N LEU A 261 -10.48 -0.11 -5.28
CA LEU A 261 -10.39 -0.70 -6.60
C LEU A 261 -9.26 0.00 -7.34
N THR A 262 -8.28 -0.76 -7.80
CA THR A 262 -7.19 -0.26 -8.64
C THR A 262 -7.17 -0.97 -9.97
N ALA A 263 -6.97 -0.20 -11.04
CA ALA A 263 -6.79 -0.72 -12.38
C ALA A 263 -5.49 -0.14 -12.96
N LYS A 264 -4.52 -1.00 -13.22
CA LYS A 264 -3.19 -0.67 -13.73
C LYS A 264 -3.06 -1.14 -15.17
N PHE A 265 -2.61 -0.28 -16.05
CA PHE A 265 -2.49 -0.51 -17.48
C PHE A 265 -1.13 -0.07 -17.97
N THR A 266 -0.45 -0.92 -18.71
CA THR A 266 0.74 -0.55 -19.48
C THR A 266 0.35 -0.30 -20.93
N PRO A 267 1.13 0.46 -21.73
CA PRO A 267 0.95 0.50 -23.16
C PRO A 267 1.10 -0.90 -23.78
N PRO A 268 0.33 -1.22 -24.84
CA PRO A 268 0.47 -2.47 -25.59
C PRO A 268 1.71 -2.39 -26.49
N PHE A 269 2.89 -2.57 -25.92
CA PHE A 269 4.17 -2.43 -26.63
C PHE A 269 4.32 -3.39 -27.79
N SER A 270 3.70 -4.56 -27.73
CA SER A 270 3.69 -5.55 -28.80
C SER A 270 3.14 -5.03 -30.13
N LEU A 271 2.29 -3.97 -30.10
CA LEU A 271 1.76 -3.32 -31.30
C LEU A 271 2.75 -2.37 -31.97
N PHE A 272 3.84 -1.97 -31.29
CA PHE A 272 4.72 -0.89 -31.75
C PHE A 272 6.19 -1.28 -31.89
N ASN A 273 6.61 -2.41 -31.32
CA ASN A 273 8.02 -2.78 -31.23
C ASN A 273 8.55 -3.65 -32.37
N ASN A 274 7.68 -4.00 -33.32
CA ASN A 274 8.00 -4.83 -34.50
C ASN A 274 8.65 -6.20 -34.17
N ILE A 275 8.38 -6.76 -32.98
CA ILE A 275 8.82 -8.10 -32.60
C ILE A 275 7.76 -9.10 -33.05
N ASP A 276 8.18 -10.14 -33.76
CA ASP A 276 7.31 -11.27 -34.05
C ASP A 276 7.33 -12.26 -32.87
N TYR A 277 6.35 -12.11 -31.98
CA TYR A 277 6.25 -12.92 -30.77
C TYR A 277 5.90 -14.39 -31.06
N LYS A 278 5.27 -14.69 -32.20
CA LYS A 278 5.02 -16.09 -32.60
C LYS A 278 6.33 -16.78 -32.98
N GLN A 279 7.14 -16.13 -33.80
CA GLN A 279 8.45 -16.63 -34.14
C GLN A 279 9.32 -16.77 -32.87
N LEU A 280 9.24 -15.80 -31.97
CA LEU A 280 9.98 -15.81 -30.71
C LEU A 280 9.57 -17.02 -29.83
N ASN A 281 8.29 -17.43 -29.87
CA ASN A 281 7.82 -18.63 -29.17
C ASN A 281 8.34 -19.91 -29.81
N GLU A 282 8.34 -19.98 -31.14
CA GLU A 282 8.91 -21.13 -31.89
C GLU A 282 10.43 -21.28 -31.63
N ASP A 283 11.14 -20.14 -31.64
CA ASP A 283 12.58 -20.11 -31.31
C ASP A 283 12.83 -20.56 -29.87
N GLN A 284 11.96 -20.17 -28.93
CA GLN A 284 12.06 -20.60 -27.52
C GLN A 284 11.81 -22.10 -27.37
N GLU A 285 10.81 -22.66 -28.04
CA GLU A 285 10.57 -24.11 -28.03
C GLU A 285 11.80 -24.87 -28.55
N THR A 286 12.39 -24.41 -29.66
CA THR A 286 13.61 -24.99 -30.22
C THR A 286 14.78 -24.89 -29.23
N ALA A 287 15.01 -23.74 -28.65
CA ALA A 287 16.08 -23.53 -27.67
C ALA A 287 15.91 -24.39 -26.40
N VAL A 288 14.66 -24.63 -25.96
CA VAL A 288 14.36 -25.55 -24.86
C VAL A 288 14.67 -27.02 -25.26
N GLU A 289 14.30 -27.43 -26.46
CA GLU A 289 14.63 -28.80 -26.96
C GLU A 289 16.14 -29.03 -27.07
N GLU A 290 16.88 -28.01 -27.50
CA GLU A 290 18.34 -28.03 -27.60
C GLU A 290 19.07 -27.81 -26.26
N LEU A 291 18.34 -27.46 -25.18
CA LEU A 291 18.87 -27.09 -23.88
C LEU A 291 19.85 -25.89 -23.94
N ASP A 292 19.62 -24.98 -24.91
CA ASP A 292 20.41 -23.75 -25.07
C ASP A 292 19.94 -22.65 -24.11
N SER A 293 20.56 -22.61 -22.93
CA SER A 293 20.24 -21.65 -21.89
C SER A 293 20.55 -20.20 -22.29
N ASP A 294 21.56 -19.98 -23.12
CA ASP A 294 21.97 -18.64 -23.55
C ASP A 294 20.94 -18.05 -24.51
N GLU A 295 20.42 -18.86 -25.43
CA GLU A 295 19.36 -18.44 -26.35
C GLU A 295 18.04 -18.21 -25.63
N ILE A 296 17.67 -19.05 -24.66
CA ILE A 296 16.48 -18.85 -23.81
C ILE A 296 16.58 -17.55 -23.04
N GLU A 297 17.76 -17.25 -22.44
CA GLU A 297 18.00 -15.99 -21.75
C GLU A 297 17.83 -14.77 -22.68
N ARG A 298 18.36 -14.85 -23.89
CA ARG A 298 18.23 -13.79 -24.91
C ARG A 298 16.76 -13.55 -25.30
N ILE A 299 16.02 -14.62 -25.56
CA ILE A 299 14.60 -14.57 -25.96
C ILE A 299 13.76 -13.95 -24.84
N ASP A 300 13.92 -14.40 -23.60
CA ASP A 300 13.18 -13.85 -22.47
C ASP A 300 13.55 -12.39 -22.19
N GLN A 301 14.81 -12.00 -22.36
CA GLN A 301 15.25 -10.62 -22.23
C GLN A 301 14.63 -9.72 -23.33
N GLU A 302 14.50 -10.20 -24.54
CA GLU A 302 13.84 -9.49 -25.64
C GLU A 302 12.34 -9.36 -25.40
N ARG A 303 11.67 -10.45 -25.01
CA ARG A 303 10.24 -10.53 -24.71
C ARG A 303 9.84 -9.58 -23.61
N PHE A 304 10.57 -9.54 -22.50
CA PHE A 304 10.24 -8.76 -21.31
C PHE A 304 11.04 -7.46 -21.17
N ARG A 305 11.63 -6.97 -22.23
CA ARG A 305 12.32 -5.68 -22.26
C ARG A 305 11.38 -4.53 -21.87
N TRP A 306 10.13 -4.58 -22.33
CA TRP A 306 9.04 -3.71 -21.94
C TRP A 306 7.88 -4.56 -21.46
N LEU A 307 7.50 -4.37 -20.20
CA LEU A 307 6.42 -5.14 -19.61
C LEU A 307 5.07 -4.67 -20.12
N GLU A 308 4.26 -5.63 -20.61
CA GLU A 308 2.95 -5.38 -21.18
C GLU A 308 1.89 -6.17 -20.43
N PHE A 309 0.96 -5.47 -19.75
CA PHE A 309 -0.10 -6.11 -18.98
C PHE A 309 -1.21 -5.12 -18.60
N TYR A 310 -2.34 -5.66 -18.19
CA TYR A 310 -3.32 -4.96 -17.39
C TYR A 310 -3.59 -5.74 -16.10
N LYS A 311 -3.84 -5.01 -15.00
CA LYS A 311 -4.05 -5.61 -13.68
C LYS A 311 -5.17 -4.88 -12.96
N VAL A 312 -6.12 -5.62 -12.41
CA VAL A 312 -7.23 -5.09 -11.63
C VAL A 312 -7.22 -5.74 -10.27
N ASN A 313 -7.19 -4.93 -9.21
CA ASN A 313 -7.28 -5.39 -7.84
C ASN A 313 -8.45 -4.71 -7.14
N PHE A 314 -9.22 -5.51 -6.40
CA PHE A 314 -10.26 -5.05 -5.50
C PHE A 314 -9.97 -5.56 -4.09
N LYS A 315 -10.09 -4.67 -3.11
CA LYS A 315 -10.02 -5.00 -1.70
C LYS A 315 -11.10 -4.26 -0.95
N GLY A 316 -11.90 -4.97 -0.16
CA GLY A 316 -12.98 -4.38 0.60
C GLY A 316 -13.08 -4.93 2.00
N ASP A 317 -13.25 -4.03 2.97
CA ASP A 317 -13.51 -4.31 4.37
C ASP A 317 -14.82 -3.68 4.80
N TRP A 318 -15.65 -4.44 5.50
CA TRP A 318 -16.88 -3.97 6.14
C TRP A 318 -16.85 -4.32 7.62
N TYR A 319 -17.23 -3.36 8.44
CA TYR A 319 -17.26 -3.50 9.88
C TYR A 319 -18.67 -3.29 10.38
N THR A 320 -19.13 -4.21 11.23
CA THR A 320 -20.46 -4.16 11.84
C THR A 320 -20.36 -4.51 13.31
N THR A 321 -20.78 -3.60 14.18
CA THR A 321 -20.92 -3.89 15.60
C THR A 321 -22.14 -4.80 15.79
N LEU A 322 -21.94 -6.01 16.33
CA LEU A 322 -23.00 -6.98 16.58
C LEU A 322 -23.67 -6.72 17.93
N VAL A 323 -22.89 -6.78 19.00
CA VAL A 323 -23.36 -6.58 20.38
C VAL A 323 -22.26 -5.87 21.17
N ASP A 324 -22.58 -4.80 21.85
CA ASP A 324 -21.69 -3.98 22.69
C ASP A 324 -20.38 -3.62 21.94
N LYS A 325 -19.29 -4.32 22.24
CA LYS A 325 -17.96 -4.09 21.66
C LYS A 325 -17.56 -5.15 20.64
N LEU A 326 -18.37 -6.19 20.45
CA LEU A 326 -18.11 -7.25 19.50
C LEU A 326 -18.32 -6.75 18.07
N VAL A 327 -17.28 -6.82 17.24
CA VAL A 327 -17.31 -6.36 15.87
C VAL A 327 -17.08 -7.52 14.92
N LEU A 328 -17.95 -7.64 13.92
CA LEU A 328 -17.73 -8.48 12.75
C LEU A 328 -17.03 -7.65 11.67
N ARG A 329 -15.87 -8.10 11.22
CA ARG A 329 -15.23 -7.65 9.99
C ARG A 329 -15.44 -8.68 8.91
N THR A 330 -15.95 -8.24 7.77
CA THR A 330 -16.02 -9.01 6.52
C THR A 330 -15.03 -8.42 5.53
N ASN A 331 -14.19 -9.24 4.92
CA ASN A 331 -13.25 -8.81 3.90
C ASN A 331 -13.44 -9.62 2.62
N ALA A 332 -13.30 -8.97 1.47
CA ALA A 332 -13.24 -9.61 0.17
C ALA A 332 -12.12 -8.97 -0.67
N GLU A 333 -11.30 -9.81 -1.30
CA GLU A 333 -10.20 -9.39 -2.16
C GLU A 333 -10.24 -10.18 -3.47
N PHE A 334 -9.99 -9.49 -4.58
CA PHE A 334 -9.91 -10.07 -5.92
C PHE A 334 -8.78 -9.43 -6.70
N GLY A 335 -8.09 -10.21 -7.49
CA GLY A 335 -7.09 -9.70 -8.40
C GLY A 335 -7.10 -10.43 -9.73
N PHE A 336 -6.89 -9.68 -10.79
CA PHE A 336 -6.81 -10.17 -12.17
C PHE A 336 -5.60 -9.55 -12.85
N LEU A 337 -4.81 -10.38 -13.52
CA LEU A 337 -3.67 -9.99 -14.33
C LEU A 337 -3.85 -10.58 -15.73
N GLY A 338 -3.84 -9.72 -16.74
CA GLY A 338 -3.95 -10.15 -18.13
C GLY A 338 -2.88 -9.54 -19.02
N SER A 339 -2.68 -10.12 -20.17
CA SER A 339 -1.87 -9.60 -21.28
C SER A 339 -2.77 -9.14 -22.42
N TYR A 340 -2.38 -8.12 -23.18
CA TYR A 340 -3.11 -7.68 -24.37
C TYR A 340 -2.83 -8.61 -25.55
N ASN A 341 -1.63 -9.23 -25.55
CA ASN A 341 -1.20 -10.19 -26.57
C ASN A 341 -0.82 -11.50 -25.87
N GLU A 342 -1.51 -12.59 -26.22
CA GLU A 342 -1.27 -13.90 -25.63
C GLU A 342 0.13 -14.45 -25.99
N ASP A 343 0.66 -14.09 -27.18
CA ASP A 343 1.99 -14.53 -27.62
C ASP A 343 3.14 -13.90 -26.81
N VAL A 344 2.91 -12.71 -26.19
CA VAL A 344 3.86 -12.10 -25.22
C VAL A 344 3.91 -12.89 -23.93
N GLY A 345 2.80 -13.52 -23.56
CA GLY A 345 2.68 -14.25 -22.32
C GLY A 345 2.43 -13.37 -21.10
N LYS A 346 2.48 -13.98 -19.93
CA LYS A 346 2.12 -13.35 -18.66
C LYS A 346 3.35 -12.78 -17.98
N VAL A 347 3.27 -11.51 -17.58
CA VAL A 347 4.35 -10.81 -16.89
C VAL A 347 4.66 -11.47 -15.54
N PRO A 348 5.89 -11.82 -15.23
CA PRO A 348 6.24 -12.55 -14.01
C PRO A 348 6.12 -11.72 -12.73
N PHE A 349 6.50 -10.43 -12.74
CA PHE A 349 6.57 -9.59 -11.52
C PHE A 349 5.23 -9.20 -10.92
N GLU A 350 4.19 -9.19 -11.72
CA GLU A 350 2.87 -8.67 -11.32
C GLU A 350 1.92 -9.78 -10.86
N ARG A 351 2.39 -11.02 -10.78
CA ARG A 351 1.58 -12.18 -10.40
C ARG A 351 1.27 -12.21 -8.91
N PHE A 352 0.25 -12.96 -8.54
CA PHE A 352 -0.24 -13.08 -7.17
C PHE A 352 0.31 -14.34 -6.50
N TYR A 353 0.82 -14.18 -5.29
CA TYR A 353 1.32 -15.26 -4.45
C TYR A 353 0.47 -15.35 -3.19
N VAL A 354 -0.22 -16.48 -3.01
CA VAL A 354 -1.24 -16.65 -1.96
C VAL A 354 -0.76 -17.62 -0.90
N GLY A 355 -1.02 -17.29 0.36
CA GLY A 355 -0.74 -18.13 1.54
C GLY A 355 0.11 -17.43 2.59
N GLY A 356 -0.01 -17.88 3.84
CA GLY A 356 0.78 -17.41 4.96
C GLY A 356 0.31 -16.12 5.59
N ASP A 357 1.25 -15.43 6.21
CA ASP A 357 1.04 -14.15 6.91
C ASP A 357 1.27 -12.91 6.02
N GLY A 358 1.67 -13.11 4.78
CA GLY A 358 2.06 -12.02 3.88
C GLY A 358 3.46 -11.44 4.16
N MET A 359 4.18 -11.96 5.14
CA MET A 359 5.51 -11.50 5.54
C MET A 359 6.63 -12.45 5.09
N GLY A 360 6.28 -13.61 4.56
CA GLY A 360 7.22 -14.66 4.20
C GLY A 360 8.20 -14.25 3.12
N THR A 361 9.43 -14.68 3.29
CA THR A 361 10.62 -14.42 2.46
C THR A 361 10.56 -13.06 1.78
N TYR A 362 11.25 -12.09 2.33
CA TYR A 362 11.36 -10.72 1.79
C TYR A 362 12.02 -10.72 0.40
N THR A 363 11.28 -11.22 -0.58
CA THR A 363 11.59 -10.99 -1.98
C THR A 363 10.99 -9.64 -2.36
N LEU A 364 11.85 -8.64 -2.40
CA LEU A 364 11.47 -7.26 -2.75
C LEU A 364 11.41 -7.09 -4.29
N ASP A 365 10.86 -8.08 -4.96
CA ASP A 365 10.83 -8.17 -6.43
C ASP A 365 9.56 -7.56 -7.05
N GLY A 366 8.67 -7.03 -6.21
CA GLY A 366 7.44 -6.38 -6.66
C GLY A 366 6.25 -7.31 -6.88
N ARG A 367 6.39 -8.62 -6.49
CA ARG A 367 5.24 -9.54 -6.51
C ARG A 367 4.20 -9.17 -5.44
N ASP A 368 2.93 -9.45 -5.71
CA ASP A 368 1.84 -9.26 -4.76
C ASP A 368 1.67 -10.50 -3.89
N VAL A 369 1.97 -10.36 -2.61
CA VAL A 369 1.80 -11.44 -1.62
C VAL A 369 0.49 -11.25 -0.89
N ILE A 370 -0.41 -12.23 -1.02
CA ILE A 370 -1.75 -12.23 -0.44
C ILE A 370 -1.75 -13.17 0.76
N ALA A 371 -1.90 -12.60 1.96
CA ALA A 371 -1.96 -13.39 3.18
C ALA A 371 -3.21 -14.26 3.21
N LEU A 372 -3.07 -15.54 3.56
CA LEU A 372 -4.16 -16.45 3.88
C LEU A 372 -3.68 -17.37 5.02
N ARG A 373 -4.18 -17.09 6.22
CA ARG A 373 -3.74 -17.73 7.46
C ARG A 373 -4.15 -19.20 7.52
N GLY A 374 -3.37 -20.04 8.21
CA GLY A 374 -3.56 -21.49 8.26
C GLY A 374 -2.85 -22.23 7.12
N TYR A 375 -2.11 -21.52 6.28
CA TYR A 375 -1.27 -22.08 5.23
C TYR A 375 0.15 -21.53 5.34
N GLU A 376 1.13 -22.28 4.85
CA GLU A 376 2.50 -21.77 4.74
C GLU A 376 2.58 -20.61 3.74
N ASN A 377 3.63 -19.81 3.85
CA ASN A 377 3.83 -18.67 2.97
C ASN A 377 3.88 -19.12 1.51
N GLN A 378 3.03 -18.49 0.69
CA GLN A 378 2.91 -18.73 -0.76
C GLN A 378 2.46 -20.15 -1.14
N SER A 379 2.13 -21.05 -0.22
CA SER A 379 1.80 -22.45 -0.49
C SER A 379 0.51 -22.67 -1.29
N LEU A 380 -0.34 -21.65 -1.36
CA LEU A 380 -1.54 -21.63 -2.21
C LEU A 380 -1.32 -20.96 -3.56
N THR A 381 -0.06 -20.87 -3.97
CA THR A 381 0.32 -20.41 -5.30
C THR A 381 0.52 -21.61 -6.21
N PRO A 382 -0.16 -21.68 -7.35
CA PRO A 382 -0.03 -22.80 -8.28
C PRO A 382 1.42 -22.99 -8.75
N TYR A 383 1.77 -24.25 -9.00
CA TYR A 383 3.05 -24.63 -9.59
C TYR A 383 2.91 -24.84 -11.09
N SER A 384 3.97 -24.54 -11.82
CA SER A 384 4.18 -24.95 -13.21
C SER A 384 5.44 -25.82 -13.33
N THR A 385 5.58 -26.51 -14.42
CA THR A 385 6.80 -27.29 -14.71
C THR A 385 7.77 -26.38 -15.44
N ASP A 386 8.96 -26.21 -14.88
CA ASP A 386 10.05 -25.51 -15.56
C ASP A 386 10.50 -26.34 -16.79
N PRO A 387 10.43 -25.78 -18.00
CA PRO A 387 10.78 -26.50 -19.23
C PRO A 387 12.23 -26.99 -19.28
N LEU A 388 13.16 -26.29 -18.61
CA LEU A 388 14.59 -26.59 -18.63
C LEU A 388 14.99 -27.69 -17.65
N SER A 389 14.52 -27.53 -16.38
CA SER A 389 14.91 -28.47 -15.34
C SER A 389 13.93 -29.61 -15.14
N GLY A 390 12.72 -29.52 -15.70
CA GLY A 390 11.62 -30.44 -15.41
C GLY A 390 11.11 -30.34 -13.97
N GLY A 391 11.66 -29.38 -13.19
CA GLY A 391 11.30 -29.13 -11.81
C GLY A 391 9.99 -28.38 -11.66
N GLN A 392 9.41 -28.42 -10.47
CA GLN A 392 8.22 -27.64 -10.14
C GLN A 392 8.63 -26.26 -9.65
N VAL A 393 8.12 -25.20 -10.27
CA VAL A 393 8.36 -23.79 -9.89
C VAL A 393 7.05 -23.08 -9.61
N GLN A 394 7.07 -22.14 -8.70
CA GLN A 394 5.92 -21.29 -8.41
C GLN A 394 6.00 -20.01 -9.24
N ASP A 395 5.21 -19.92 -10.30
CA ASP A 395 5.19 -18.75 -11.18
C ASP A 395 4.27 -17.64 -10.72
N GLY A 396 3.44 -17.90 -9.71
CA GLY A 396 2.38 -16.99 -9.27
C GLY A 396 1.08 -17.13 -10.07
N GLY A 397 -0.05 -16.85 -9.40
CA GLY A 397 -1.35 -16.82 -10.03
C GLY A 397 -1.59 -15.56 -10.86
N VAL A 398 -2.45 -15.64 -11.85
CA VAL A 398 -2.94 -14.48 -12.61
C VAL A 398 -4.32 -14.02 -12.15
N VAL A 399 -5.03 -14.88 -11.44
CA VAL A 399 -6.30 -14.59 -10.79
C VAL A 399 -6.22 -15.07 -9.36
N TYR A 400 -6.75 -14.29 -8.42
CA TYR A 400 -7.00 -14.76 -7.06
C TYR A 400 -8.31 -14.22 -6.53
N ASN A 401 -8.87 -14.94 -5.57
CA ASN A 401 -9.95 -14.46 -4.71
C ASN A 401 -9.68 -14.85 -3.27
N LYS A 402 -10.11 -13.99 -2.35
CA LYS A 402 -10.02 -14.23 -0.92
C LYS A 402 -11.21 -13.62 -0.21
N TYR A 403 -11.70 -14.35 0.78
CA TYR A 403 -12.75 -13.91 1.68
C TYR A 403 -12.30 -14.14 3.12
N SER A 404 -12.66 -13.22 4.02
CA SER A 404 -12.36 -13.35 5.44
C SER A 404 -13.53 -12.85 6.28
N LEU A 405 -13.84 -13.59 7.33
CA LEU A 405 -14.77 -13.20 8.39
C LEU A 405 -13.99 -13.19 9.70
N GLU A 406 -14.02 -12.09 10.42
CA GLU A 406 -13.36 -11.97 11.72
C GLU A 406 -14.31 -11.43 12.76
N LEU A 407 -14.47 -12.17 13.86
CA LEU A 407 -15.11 -11.69 15.06
C LEU A 407 -14.04 -11.12 15.99
N ARG A 408 -14.12 -9.83 16.25
CA ARG A 408 -13.14 -9.07 17.04
C ARG A 408 -13.74 -8.60 18.35
N TYR A 409 -13.01 -8.80 19.45
CA TYR A 409 -13.41 -8.32 20.78
C TYR A 409 -12.26 -7.57 21.45
N PRO A 410 -12.44 -6.31 21.88
CA PRO A 410 -11.38 -5.52 22.49
C PRO A 410 -11.23 -5.88 23.96
N LEU A 411 -9.99 -6.18 24.36
CA LEU A 411 -9.60 -6.37 25.74
C LEU A 411 -9.27 -5.02 26.40
N THR A 412 -8.61 -4.13 25.64
CA THR A 412 -8.37 -2.73 26.04
C THR A 412 -8.22 -1.86 24.80
N LEU A 413 -8.74 -0.63 24.84
CA LEU A 413 -8.62 0.38 23.78
C LEU A 413 -8.07 1.70 24.36
N LYS A 414 -7.05 1.62 25.23
CA LYS A 414 -6.40 2.80 25.79
C LYS A 414 -5.46 3.43 24.76
N PRO A 415 -5.25 4.77 24.79
CA PRO A 415 -4.31 5.44 23.90
C PRO A 415 -2.88 4.89 23.97
N SER A 416 -2.44 4.40 25.13
CA SER A 416 -1.12 3.81 25.36
C SER A 416 -0.96 2.40 24.80
N ALA A 417 -2.06 1.64 24.73
CA ALA A 417 -2.06 0.30 24.14
C ALA A 417 -3.50 -0.14 23.80
N SER A 418 -3.72 -0.57 22.59
CA SER A 418 -4.97 -1.20 22.16
C SER A 418 -4.73 -2.70 21.95
N ILE A 419 -5.49 -3.54 22.66
CA ILE A 419 -5.37 -5.00 22.60
C ILE A 419 -6.74 -5.58 22.28
N TYR A 420 -6.82 -6.45 21.28
CA TYR A 420 -8.04 -7.17 20.95
C TYR A 420 -7.75 -8.60 20.51
N GLY A 421 -8.65 -9.50 20.86
CA GLY A 421 -8.68 -10.86 20.38
C GLY A 421 -9.58 -10.98 19.15
N GLN A 422 -9.33 -11.97 18.33
CA GLN A 422 -10.16 -12.27 17.17
C GLN A 422 -10.27 -13.77 16.92
N VAL A 423 -11.40 -14.19 16.36
CA VAL A 423 -11.62 -15.49 15.74
C VAL A 423 -11.83 -15.24 14.27
N PHE A 424 -11.24 -16.02 13.38
CA PHE A 424 -11.35 -15.82 11.96
C PHE A 424 -11.67 -17.08 11.19
N LEU A 425 -12.36 -16.89 10.06
CA LEU A 425 -12.55 -17.84 8.98
C LEU A 425 -12.01 -17.18 7.72
N GLU A 426 -11.14 -17.87 6.98
CA GLU A 426 -10.64 -17.40 5.70
C GLU A 426 -10.82 -18.46 4.63
N ALA A 427 -11.02 -18.01 3.42
CA ALA A 427 -11.12 -18.87 2.25
C ALA A 427 -10.59 -18.12 1.03
N GLY A 428 -9.77 -18.76 0.21
CA GLY A 428 -9.23 -18.14 -1.00
C GLY A 428 -8.48 -19.12 -1.86
N ASN A 429 -8.13 -18.69 -3.06
CA ASN A 429 -7.37 -19.49 -4.01
C ASN A 429 -6.68 -18.60 -5.05
N ALA A 430 -5.68 -19.13 -5.74
CA ALA A 430 -5.03 -18.52 -6.88
C ALA A 430 -5.04 -19.48 -8.08
N PHE A 431 -5.11 -18.93 -9.29
CA PHE A 431 -5.23 -19.69 -10.54
C PHE A 431 -4.22 -19.19 -11.56
N ASN A 432 -3.62 -20.12 -12.31
CA ASN A 432 -2.64 -19.82 -13.36
C ASN A 432 -3.28 -19.28 -14.64
N ASN A 433 -4.54 -19.61 -14.89
CA ASN A 433 -5.27 -19.21 -16.08
C ASN A 433 -6.62 -18.61 -15.71
N PHE A 434 -7.10 -17.71 -16.54
CA PHE A 434 -8.43 -17.12 -16.36
C PHE A 434 -9.55 -18.12 -16.64
N GLN A 435 -9.32 -19.06 -17.56
CA GLN A 435 -10.27 -20.11 -17.93
C GLN A 435 -10.53 -21.09 -16.77
N ASP A 436 -9.53 -21.30 -15.92
CA ASP A 436 -9.61 -22.21 -14.76
C ASP A 436 -10.25 -21.54 -13.53
N PHE A 437 -10.54 -20.24 -13.61
CA PHE A 437 -11.05 -19.50 -12.47
C PHE A 437 -12.45 -19.97 -12.05
N ASN A 438 -12.51 -20.53 -10.85
CA ASN A 438 -13.75 -20.90 -10.18
C ASN A 438 -13.82 -20.21 -8.79
N PRO A 439 -14.70 -19.21 -8.60
CA PRO A 439 -14.76 -18.45 -7.35
C PRO A 439 -15.20 -19.27 -6.14
N PHE A 440 -15.68 -20.48 -6.33
CA PHE A 440 -16.12 -21.40 -5.28
C PHE A 440 -15.10 -22.51 -4.96
N GLU A 441 -14.04 -22.62 -5.74
CA GLU A 441 -12.93 -23.51 -5.45
C GLU A 441 -11.98 -22.83 -4.47
N LEU A 442 -12.26 -23.00 -3.18
CA LEU A 442 -11.63 -22.25 -2.10
C LEU A 442 -10.83 -23.17 -1.17
N LYS A 443 -9.63 -22.76 -0.82
CA LYS A 443 -8.84 -23.32 0.26
C LYS A 443 -9.21 -22.61 1.55
N ARG A 444 -9.70 -23.35 2.55
CA ARG A 444 -10.38 -22.82 3.75
C ARG A 444 -9.51 -22.95 4.98
N SER A 445 -9.63 -21.99 5.86
CA SER A 445 -8.98 -22.04 7.17
C SER A 445 -9.84 -21.39 8.25
N ALA A 446 -9.54 -21.73 9.50
CA ALA A 446 -10.10 -21.09 10.68
C ALA A 446 -9.03 -20.93 11.76
N GLY A 447 -9.20 -19.96 12.63
CA GLY A 447 -8.23 -19.74 13.68
C GLY A 447 -8.59 -18.66 14.66
N VAL A 448 -7.64 -18.41 15.57
CA VAL A 448 -7.72 -17.38 16.59
C VAL A 448 -6.49 -16.50 16.55
N GLY A 449 -6.63 -15.26 16.96
CA GLY A 449 -5.52 -14.32 16.95
C GLY A 449 -5.61 -13.26 18.02
N LEU A 450 -4.47 -12.68 18.32
CA LEU A 450 -4.31 -11.55 19.23
C LEU A 450 -3.62 -10.40 18.50
N ARG A 451 -4.11 -9.20 18.72
CA ARG A 451 -3.55 -7.96 18.20
C ARG A 451 -3.21 -7.03 19.34
N ILE A 452 -2.02 -6.47 19.30
CA ILE A 452 -1.50 -5.51 20.28
C ILE A 452 -0.97 -4.31 19.48
N PHE A 453 -1.59 -3.19 19.65
CA PHE A 453 -1.09 -1.93 19.09
C PHE A 453 -0.51 -1.08 20.21
N MET A 454 0.72 -0.63 20.01
CA MET A 454 1.41 0.34 20.86
C MET A 454 1.99 1.46 20.00
N PRO A 455 1.75 2.74 20.32
CA PRO A 455 2.22 3.87 19.50
C PRO A 455 3.72 3.84 19.18
N ALA A 456 4.54 3.34 20.11
CA ALA A 456 6.00 3.26 19.94
C ALA A 456 6.47 2.08 19.08
N PHE A 457 5.67 1.01 18.96
CA PHE A 457 6.08 -0.24 18.30
C PHE A 457 5.18 -0.62 17.11
N GLY A 458 4.07 0.11 16.92
CA GLY A 458 3.08 -0.22 15.90
C GLY A 458 2.19 -1.42 16.28
N LEU A 459 1.67 -2.12 15.27
CA LEU A 459 0.83 -3.30 15.44
C LEU A 459 1.70 -4.55 15.53
N LEU A 460 1.49 -5.32 16.59
CA LEU A 460 2.01 -6.68 16.77
C LEU A 460 0.83 -7.65 16.76
N GLY A 461 0.99 -8.79 16.13
CA GLY A 461 -0.04 -9.82 16.10
C GLY A 461 0.54 -11.21 16.11
N ILE A 462 -0.25 -12.14 16.65
CA ILE A 462 0.00 -13.56 16.54
C ILE A 462 -1.32 -14.25 16.22
N ASP A 463 -1.30 -15.11 15.21
CA ASP A 463 -2.44 -15.91 14.78
C ASP A 463 -2.07 -17.40 14.80
N PHE A 464 -3.00 -18.21 15.28
CA PHE A 464 -2.97 -19.66 15.16
C PHE A 464 -4.09 -20.06 14.21
N GLY A 465 -3.74 -20.52 13.03
CA GLY A 465 -4.66 -20.90 11.98
C GLY A 465 -4.55 -22.38 11.63
N TYR A 466 -5.67 -23.01 11.33
CA TYR A 466 -5.74 -24.38 10.82
C TYR A 466 -6.25 -24.38 9.38
N GLY A 467 -5.42 -24.85 8.45
CA GLY A 467 -5.79 -25.04 7.05
C GLY A 467 -6.47 -26.38 6.85
N PHE A 468 -7.72 -26.36 6.37
CA PHE A 468 -8.54 -27.57 6.19
C PHE A 468 -8.24 -28.31 4.90
N ASP A 469 -7.69 -27.62 3.91
CA ASP A 469 -7.49 -28.17 2.58
C ASP A 469 -5.98 -28.36 2.34
N GLN A 470 -5.64 -29.26 1.42
CA GLN A 470 -4.28 -29.46 0.94
C GLN A 470 -3.81 -28.23 0.16
N ASP A 471 -2.57 -27.80 0.38
CA ASP A 471 -1.91 -26.77 -0.40
C ASP A 471 -1.42 -27.30 -1.77
N TYR A 472 -0.79 -26.43 -2.56
CA TYR A 472 -0.25 -26.82 -3.87
C TYR A 472 1.18 -27.35 -3.83
N ASN A 473 1.81 -27.45 -2.66
CA ASN A 473 3.16 -28.02 -2.56
C ASN A 473 3.12 -29.49 -3.00
N PRO A 474 3.87 -29.90 -4.04
CA PRO A 474 3.86 -31.28 -4.53
C PRO A 474 4.26 -32.33 -3.50
N ASN A 475 4.98 -31.91 -2.43
CA ASN A 475 5.44 -32.80 -1.37
C ASN A 475 4.46 -32.84 -0.18
N SER A 476 3.40 -32.04 -0.18
CA SER A 476 2.42 -32.06 0.88
C SER A 476 1.39 -33.18 0.67
N SER A 477 0.94 -33.78 1.74
CA SER A 477 -0.13 -34.77 1.74
C SER A 477 -1.15 -34.44 2.85
N GLY A 478 -2.42 -34.29 2.47
CA GLY A 478 -3.51 -33.96 3.38
C GLY A 478 -3.63 -32.47 3.71
N PRO A 479 -4.40 -32.10 4.73
CA PRO A 479 -4.62 -30.72 5.15
C PRO A 479 -3.31 -30.01 5.54
N SER A 480 -3.23 -28.69 5.32
CA SER A 480 -2.08 -27.87 5.74
C SER A 480 -1.86 -27.91 7.28
N GLY A 481 -2.95 -28.09 8.05
CA GLY A 481 -2.88 -28.24 9.49
C GLY A 481 -2.66 -26.92 10.24
N TRP A 482 -2.07 -27.01 11.44
CA TRP A 482 -1.83 -25.84 12.29
C TRP A 482 -0.62 -25.04 11.83
N GLN A 483 -0.83 -23.75 11.61
CA GLN A 483 0.21 -22.78 11.28
C GLN A 483 0.17 -21.60 12.27
N THR A 484 1.35 -21.11 12.63
CA THR A 484 1.49 -19.92 13.49
C THR A 484 2.00 -18.75 12.63
N HIS A 485 1.30 -17.65 12.67
CA HIS A 485 1.62 -16.45 11.89
C HIS A 485 1.91 -15.27 12.80
N PHE A 486 2.94 -14.52 12.47
CA PHE A 486 3.31 -13.31 13.19
C PHE A 486 3.01 -12.09 12.31
N ILE A 487 2.53 -11.01 12.91
CA ILE A 487 2.30 -9.74 12.27
C ILE A 487 3.11 -8.69 13.01
N ILE A 488 4.01 -7.99 12.30
CA ILE A 488 4.90 -6.99 12.89
C ILE A 488 4.85 -5.75 12.01
N GLY A 489 4.51 -4.60 12.62
CA GLY A 489 4.74 -3.29 12.00
C GLY A 489 3.86 -2.95 10.81
N GLN A 490 2.65 -3.48 10.69
CA GLN A 490 1.71 -2.96 9.71
C GLN A 490 1.41 -1.49 10.04
N GLN A 491 1.88 -0.59 9.18
CA GLN A 491 1.44 0.81 9.21
C GLN A 491 0.06 0.88 8.57
N PHE A 492 -0.87 1.49 9.29
CA PHE A 492 -2.23 1.77 8.83
C PHE A 492 -2.28 2.99 7.92
#